data_048587bfa99d486efa18b7b0769dbb75
#
_entry.id   048587bfa99d486efa18b7b0769dbb75
#
_cell.length_a   1.000
_cell.length_b   1.000
_cell.length_c   1.000
_cell.angle_alpha   90.00
_cell.angle_beta   90.00
_cell.angle_gamma   90.00
#
_symmetry.space_group_name_H-M   'P 1'
#
loop_
_entity.id
_entity.type
_entity.pdbx_description
1 polymer ?
#
loop_
_entity_poly.entity_id
_entity_poly.type
_entity_poly.pdbx_seq_one_letter_code
_entity_poly.pdbx_strand_id
1 'polypeptide(L)'
;TLLFIMKYYLCIPIFFLISTCFAKDYIIEFQAKVKNLIEYNISKTKKFKNYDLEGTFTDNYGNIGIFGAVISADIEKGKLIRLDSTAENIYSNNEKFYFRGVREKSDVDAGIAYNIIIGTTEKFKPLIGTKCTTSVRYLNDAIFGINKCKLSETSKKILNDVN
;
A
#
# COMPACT_ATOMS: atom_id res chain seq x y z
N THR A 1 -48.47 53.36 0.93
CA THR A 1 -48.60 51.92 1.30
C THR A 1 -47.90 51.01 0.34
N LEU A 2 -46.83 51.49 -0.32
CA LEU A 2 -46.07 50.69 -1.31
C LEU A 2 -44.59 50.59 -1.05
N LEU A 3 -44.15 50.88 0.16
CA LEU A 3 -42.71 50.98 0.51
C LEU A 3 -42.26 49.93 1.52
N PHE A 4 -43.04 48.86 1.75
CA PHE A 4 -42.73 47.85 2.77
C PHE A 4 -42.43 46.44 2.24
N ILE A 5 -42.45 46.25 0.92
CA ILE A 5 -42.28 44.89 0.33
C ILE A 5 -40.90 44.64 -0.27
N MET A 6 -39.94 45.55 -0.19
CA MET A 6 -38.66 45.44 -0.86
C MET A 6 -37.48 45.14 0.07
N LYS A 7 -37.71 44.53 1.24
CA LYS A 7 -36.64 44.26 2.22
C LYS A 7 -36.36 42.78 2.56
N TYR A 8 -36.95 41.83 1.83
CA TYR A 8 -36.82 40.42 2.14
C TYR A 8 -36.22 39.54 1.02
N TYR A 9 -35.60 40.11 0.01
CA TYR A 9 -35.03 39.33 -1.09
C TYR A 9 -33.50 39.41 -1.19
N LEU A 10 -32.77 39.42 -0.05
CA LEU A 10 -31.31 39.35 -0.16
C LEU A 10 -30.68 38.56 1.00
N CYS A 11 -31.10 37.32 1.19
CA CYS A 11 -30.38 36.34 1.95
C CYS A 11 -30.59 34.96 1.30
N ILE A 12 -30.15 34.79 0.05
CA ILE A 12 -29.88 33.45 -0.47
C ILE A 12 -28.56 33.07 0.15
N PRO A 13 -28.48 32.09 1.10
CA PRO A 13 -27.19 31.54 1.51
C PRO A 13 -26.65 30.81 0.27
N ILE A 14 -25.61 31.39 -0.33
CA ILE A 14 -24.78 30.69 -1.26
C ILE A 14 -24.12 29.58 -0.44
N PHE A 15 -24.80 28.44 -0.39
CA PHE A 15 -24.17 27.18 0.01
C PHE A 15 -23.11 26.89 -1.06
N PHE A 16 -21.91 27.42 -0.84
CA PHE A 16 -20.74 26.91 -1.49
C PHE A 16 -20.70 25.41 -1.13
N LEU A 17 -21.17 24.58 -2.03
CA LEU A 17 -20.85 23.18 -2.09
C LEU A 17 -19.34 23.09 -2.29
N ILE A 18 -18.61 23.20 -1.19
CA ILE A 18 -17.21 22.80 -1.14
C ILE A 18 -17.28 21.29 -1.34
N SER A 19 -17.29 20.86 -2.60
CA SER A 19 -16.97 19.50 -2.97
C SER A 19 -15.54 19.29 -2.50
N THR A 20 -15.38 18.85 -1.26
CA THR A 20 -14.10 18.31 -0.78
C THR A 20 -13.85 17.11 -1.66
N CYS A 21 -13.08 17.33 -2.72
CA CYS A 21 -12.51 16.26 -3.52
C CYS A 21 -11.55 15.53 -2.58
N PHE A 22 -12.07 14.57 -1.81
CA PHE A 22 -11.23 13.65 -1.06
C PHE A 22 -10.41 12.89 -2.10
N ALA A 23 -9.15 13.24 -2.19
CA ALA A 23 -8.21 12.49 -3.00
C ALA A 23 -8.26 11.04 -2.51
N LYS A 24 -8.91 10.18 -3.30
CA LYS A 24 -9.08 8.76 -2.96
C LYS A 24 -7.69 8.13 -2.89
N ASP A 25 -7.32 7.61 -1.71
CA ASP A 25 -6.08 6.89 -1.56
C ASP A 25 -6.04 5.70 -2.52
N TYR A 26 -4.86 5.37 -3.01
CA TYR A 26 -4.64 4.13 -3.75
C TYR A 26 -4.46 3.00 -2.77
N ILE A 27 -5.32 2.00 -2.85
CA ILE A 27 -5.35 0.86 -1.94
C ILE A 27 -5.07 -0.41 -2.74
N ILE A 28 -4.08 -1.18 -2.29
CA ILE A 28 -3.77 -2.51 -2.81
C ILE A 28 -3.97 -3.50 -1.67
N GLU A 29 -4.82 -4.49 -1.89
CA GLU A 29 -5.02 -5.62 -0.99
C GLU A 29 -4.30 -6.84 -1.57
N PHE A 30 -3.48 -7.49 -0.76
CA PHE A 30 -2.74 -8.66 -1.20
C PHE A 30 -2.85 -9.83 -0.23
N GLN A 31 -2.76 -11.03 -0.79
CA GLN A 31 -2.66 -12.28 -0.07
C GLN A 31 -1.52 -13.10 -0.66
N ALA A 32 -0.66 -13.63 0.19
CA ALA A 32 0.48 -14.43 -0.25
C ALA A 32 0.77 -15.57 0.72
N LYS A 33 1.59 -16.51 0.27
CA LYS A 33 2.15 -17.58 1.10
C LYS A 33 3.64 -17.41 1.25
N VAL A 34 4.13 -17.78 2.43
CA VAL A 34 5.56 -17.90 2.70
C VAL A 34 6.11 -19.11 1.97
N LYS A 35 7.21 -18.89 1.27
CA LYS A 35 7.98 -19.89 0.52
C LYS A 35 9.46 -19.81 0.91
N ASN A 36 10.19 -20.88 0.64
CA ASN A 36 11.65 -20.93 0.73
C ASN A 36 12.21 -20.36 2.05
N LEU A 37 11.52 -20.66 3.18
CA LEU A 37 11.91 -20.14 4.48
C LEU A 37 13.26 -20.72 4.92
N ILE A 38 14.21 -19.84 5.19
CA ILE A 38 15.48 -20.11 5.83
C ILE A 38 15.48 -19.41 7.19
N GLU A 39 15.75 -20.16 8.27
CA GLU A 39 15.83 -19.62 9.62
C GLU A 39 17.19 -19.98 10.24
N TYR A 40 17.89 -18.99 10.78
CA TYR A 40 19.11 -19.17 11.56
C TYR A 40 18.88 -18.73 13.00
N ASN A 41 19.20 -19.60 13.96
CA ASN A 41 19.27 -19.26 15.37
C ASN A 41 20.67 -18.70 15.67
N ILE A 42 20.81 -17.37 15.64
CA ILE A 42 22.10 -16.69 15.83
C ILE A 42 22.54 -16.81 17.31
N SER A 43 21.59 -16.75 18.24
CA SER A 43 21.81 -16.99 19.67
C SER A 43 20.52 -17.50 20.34
N LYS A 44 20.54 -17.67 21.68
CA LYS A 44 19.34 -18.04 22.44
C LYS A 44 18.17 -17.08 22.27
N THR A 45 18.45 -15.83 21.95
CA THR A 45 17.42 -14.77 21.85
C THR A 45 17.29 -14.14 20.47
N LYS A 46 18.26 -14.43 19.57
CA LYS A 46 18.31 -13.80 18.23
C LYS A 46 18.11 -14.83 17.14
N LYS A 47 17.23 -14.48 16.19
CA LYS A 47 16.95 -15.25 14.97
C LYS A 47 17.04 -14.35 13.77
N PHE A 48 17.50 -14.92 12.66
CA PHE A 48 17.40 -14.34 11.34
C PHE A 48 16.50 -15.22 10.48
N LYS A 49 15.61 -14.59 9.71
CA LYS A 49 14.76 -15.27 8.71
C LYS A 49 14.96 -14.65 7.35
N ASN A 50 15.02 -15.49 6.33
CA ASN A 50 14.91 -15.09 4.94
C ASN A 50 13.85 -15.96 4.27
N TYR A 51 12.95 -15.37 3.47
CA TYR A 51 11.89 -16.11 2.81
C TYR A 51 11.31 -15.31 1.66
N ASP A 52 10.63 -16.03 0.76
CA ASP A 52 9.87 -15.45 -0.33
C ASP A 52 8.39 -15.38 0.02
N LEU A 53 7.70 -14.44 -0.59
CA LEU A 53 6.24 -14.37 -0.62
C LEU A 53 5.77 -14.52 -2.06
N GLU A 54 4.76 -15.35 -2.27
CA GLU A 54 4.10 -15.52 -3.56
C GLU A 54 2.59 -15.46 -3.38
N GLY A 55 1.92 -14.64 -4.18
CA GLY A 55 0.48 -14.45 -4.05
C GLY A 55 -0.14 -13.59 -5.12
N THR A 56 -1.27 -13.01 -4.78
CA THR A 56 -2.08 -12.18 -5.65
C THR A 56 -2.44 -10.87 -4.97
N PHE A 57 -2.80 -9.88 -5.76
CA PHE A 57 -3.33 -8.61 -5.25
C PHE A 57 -4.50 -8.12 -6.09
N THR A 58 -5.31 -7.27 -5.47
CA THR A 58 -6.30 -6.43 -6.12
C THR A 58 -6.10 -4.98 -5.69
N ASP A 59 -6.58 -4.02 -6.48
CA ASP A 59 -6.57 -2.62 -6.07
C ASP A 59 -7.96 -1.98 -6.14
N ASN A 60 -8.10 -0.79 -5.57
CA ASN A 60 -9.36 -0.07 -5.51
C ASN A 60 -9.76 0.62 -6.84
N TYR A 61 -9.02 0.40 -7.91
CA TYR A 61 -9.40 0.70 -9.30
C TYR A 61 -9.95 -0.53 -10.04
N GLY A 62 -10.02 -1.69 -9.36
CA GLY A 62 -10.49 -2.95 -9.93
C GLY A 62 -9.43 -3.76 -10.67
N ASN A 63 -8.17 -3.35 -10.59
CA ASN A 63 -7.08 -4.10 -11.20
C ASN A 63 -6.71 -5.31 -10.34
N ILE A 64 -6.22 -6.36 -11.00
CA ILE A 64 -5.74 -7.59 -10.36
C ILE A 64 -4.33 -7.92 -10.84
N GLY A 65 -3.59 -8.69 -10.05
CA GLY A 65 -2.26 -9.11 -10.45
C GLY A 65 -1.62 -10.14 -9.53
N ILE A 66 -0.37 -10.46 -9.84
CA ILE A 66 0.48 -11.35 -9.06
C ILE A 66 1.43 -10.52 -8.20
N PHE A 67 1.68 -11.01 -7.00
CA PHE A 67 2.56 -10.40 -6.00
C PHE A 67 3.70 -11.38 -5.66
N GLY A 68 4.92 -10.89 -5.68
CA GLY A 68 6.09 -11.59 -5.21
C GLY A 68 6.97 -10.70 -4.35
N ALA A 69 7.60 -11.24 -3.31
CA ALA A 69 8.54 -10.49 -2.50
C ALA A 69 9.66 -11.37 -1.94
N VAL A 70 10.82 -10.77 -1.71
CA VAL A 70 11.93 -11.34 -0.93
C VAL A 70 12.03 -10.57 0.38
N ILE A 71 12.10 -11.30 1.47
CA ILE A 71 12.05 -10.77 2.83
C ILE A 71 13.30 -11.19 3.62
N SER A 72 13.88 -10.25 4.34
CA SER A 72 14.89 -10.52 5.37
C SER A 72 14.43 -9.94 6.70
N ALA A 73 14.47 -10.72 7.78
CA ALA A 73 13.96 -10.31 9.08
C ALA A 73 14.90 -10.68 10.23
N ASP A 74 15.20 -9.71 11.07
CA ASP A 74 15.88 -9.86 12.35
C ASP A 74 14.89 -9.88 13.48
N ILE A 75 14.95 -10.92 14.31
CA ILE A 75 14.06 -11.14 15.46
C ILE A 75 14.90 -11.26 16.72
N GLU A 76 14.56 -10.53 17.77
CA GLU A 76 15.18 -10.64 19.09
C GLU A 76 14.14 -10.75 20.18
N LYS A 77 14.33 -11.74 21.10
CA LYS A 77 13.39 -11.98 22.22
C LYS A 77 11.92 -12.12 21.79
N GLY A 78 11.70 -12.75 20.62
CA GLY A 78 10.36 -12.97 20.07
C GLY A 78 9.69 -11.73 19.45
N LYS A 79 10.42 -10.63 19.29
CA LYS A 79 9.94 -9.40 18.61
C LYS A 79 10.71 -9.14 17.33
N LEU A 80 10.05 -8.61 16.34
CA LEU A 80 10.69 -8.15 15.13
C LEU A 80 11.50 -6.88 15.44
N ILE A 81 12.78 -6.91 15.15
CA ILE A 81 13.66 -5.75 15.25
C ILE A 81 13.63 -4.97 13.96
N ARG A 82 13.83 -5.69 12.84
CA ARG A 82 13.82 -5.11 11.50
C ARG A 82 13.44 -6.16 10.46
N LEU A 83 12.68 -5.73 9.50
CA LEU A 83 12.36 -6.49 8.29
C LEU A 83 12.59 -5.57 7.08
N ASP A 84 13.39 -6.03 6.15
CA ASP A 84 13.59 -5.42 4.85
C ASP A 84 12.92 -6.28 3.78
N SER A 85 12.27 -5.65 2.82
CA SER A 85 11.57 -6.32 1.73
C SER A 85 11.85 -5.66 0.38
N THR A 86 11.89 -6.48 -0.67
CA THR A 86 11.75 -6.02 -2.06
C THR A 86 10.63 -6.82 -2.68
N ALA A 87 9.65 -6.14 -3.24
CA ALA A 87 8.47 -6.77 -3.81
C ALA A 87 8.24 -6.35 -5.26
N GLU A 88 7.70 -7.26 -6.05
CA GLU A 88 7.24 -7.04 -7.42
C GLU A 88 5.72 -7.22 -7.48
N ASN A 89 5.03 -6.27 -8.09
CA ASN A 89 3.63 -6.40 -8.47
C ASN A 89 3.54 -6.43 -9.99
N ILE A 90 2.89 -7.46 -10.54
CA ILE A 90 2.69 -7.64 -11.97
C ILE A 90 1.19 -7.62 -12.23
N TYR A 91 0.72 -6.62 -12.97
CA TYR A 91 -0.67 -6.51 -13.38
C TYR A 91 -1.05 -7.48 -14.49
N SER A 92 -2.35 -7.68 -14.70
CA SER A 92 -2.89 -8.56 -15.75
C SER A 92 -2.43 -8.18 -17.17
N ASN A 93 -2.11 -6.93 -17.42
CA ASN A 93 -1.56 -6.42 -18.69
C ASN A 93 -0.03 -6.46 -18.78
N ASN A 94 0.67 -7.14 -17.86
CA ASN A 94 2.12 -7.25 -17.71
C ASN A 94 2.84 -5.96 -17.31
N GLU A 95 2.14 -4.88 -16.98
CA GLU A 95 2.76 -3.73 -16.35
C GLU A 95 3.23 -4.08 -14.93
N LYS A 96 4.35 -3.50 -14.52
CA LYS A 96 5.00 -3.84 -13.25
C LYS A 96 5.40 -2.62 -12.47
N PHE A 97 5.44 -2.79 -11.14
CA PHE A 97 6.19 -1.89 -10.26
C PHE A 97 6.82 -2.66 -9.09
N TYR A 98 7.87 -2.07 -8.55
CA TYR A 98 8.69 -2.65 -7.50
C TYR A 98 8.66 -1.79 -6.26
N PHE A 99 8.42 -2.42 -5.11
CA PHE A 99 8.53 -1.78 -3.80
C PHE A 99 9.86 -2.10 -3.11
N ARG A 100 10.35 -1.14 -2.34
CA ARG A 100 11.26 -1.37 -1.22
C ARG A 100 10.50 -1.05 0.05
N GLY A 101 10.48 -1.99 1.00
CA GLY A 101 9.76 -1.86 2.25
C GLY A 101 10.62 -2.10 3.47
N VAL A 102 10.28 -1.43 4.57
CA VAL A 102 10.90 -1.60 5.88
C VAL A 102 9.81 -1.66 6.95
N ARG A 103 9.96 -2.62 7.87
CA ARG A 103 9.14 -2.73 9.09
C ARG A 103 10.06 -2.86 10.30
N GLU A 104 9.84 -2.06 11.32
CA GLU A 104 10.69 -2.02 12.50
C GLU A 104 9.88 -2.12 13.79
N LYS A 105 10.49 -2.73 14.82
CA LYS A 105 10.02 -2.74 16.22
C LYS A 105 8.53 -3.09 16.35
N SER A 106 8.14 -4.26 15.88
CA SER A 106 6.75 -4.73 15.91
C SER A 106 6.63 -6.16 16.42
N ASP A 107 5.41 -6.66 16.50
CA ASP A 107 5.18 -8.10 16.63
C ASP A 107 5.65 -8.82 15.36
N VAL A 108 6.02 -10.10 15.49
CA VAL A 108 6.45 -10.89 14.33
C VAL A 108 5.29 -11.08 13.37
N ASP A 109 4.10 -11.39 13.91
CA ASP A 109 2.93 -11.80 13.13
C ASP A 109 2.05 -10.65 12.64
N ALA A 110 2.30 -9.41 13.09
CA ALA A 110 1.55 -8.24 12.66
C ALA A 110 2.37 -6.95 12.79
N GLY A 111 2.08 -5.98 11.94
CA GLY A 111 2.70 -4.66 12.04
C GLY A 111 2.46 -3.76 10.85
N ILE A 112 3.09 -2.60 10.93
CA ILE A 112 3.06 -1.57 9.90
C ILE A 112 4.43 -1.49 9.24
N ALA A 113 4.46 -1.57 7.91
CA ALA A 113 5.63 -1.32 7.08
C ALA A 113 5.47 -0.01 6.32
N TYR A 114 6.61 0.59 5.98
CA TYR A 114 6.69 1.76 5.10
C TYR A 114 7.35 1.33 3.80
N ASN A 115 6.68 1.57 2.70
CA ASN A 115 7.12 1.17 1.37
C ASN A 115 7.27 2.38 0.46
N ILE A 116 8.17 2.25 -0.50
CA ILE A 116 8.34 3.20 -1.60
C ILE A 116 8.43 2.45 -2.93
N ILE A 117 7.78 2.95 -3.96
CA ILE A 117 7.93 2.43 -5.33
C ILE A 117 9.28 2.89 -5.87
N ILE A 118 10.16 1.93 -6.16
CA ILE A 118 11.55 2.18 -6.57
C ILE A 118 11.81 1.95 -8.07
N GLY A 119 10.89 1.29 -8.76
CA GLY A 119 11.03 0.97 -10.16
C GLY A 119 9.70 0.54 -10.78
N THR A 120 9.59 0.65 -12.10
CA THR A 120 8.36 0.33 -12.85
C THR A 120 8.68 0.02 -14.31
N THR A 121 7.72 -0.59 -15.02
CA THR A 121 7.66 -0.51 -16.48
C THR A 121 7.37 0.93 -16.93
N GLU A 122 7.62 1.23 -18.22
CA GLU A 122 7.60 2.61 -18.75
C GLU A 122 6.25 3.31 -18.51
N LYS A 123 5.13 2.61 -18.73
CA LYS A 123 3.78 3.16 -18.52
C LYS A 123 3.56 3.64 -17.08
N PHE A 124 4.14 2.93 -16.10
CA PHE A 124 3.98 3.22 -14.68
C PHE A 124 5.05 4.14 -14.09
N LYS A 125 5.98 4.65 -14.91
CA LYS A 125 7.07 5.54 -14.46
C LYS A 125 6.65 6.69 -13.54
N PRO A 126 5.48 7.35 -13.72
CA PRO A 126 5.01 8.38 -12.79
C PRO A 126 4.70 7.89 -11.37
N LEU A 127 4.64 6.57 -11.14
CA LEU A 127 4.46 6.00 -9.80
C LEU A 127 5.76 5.96 -8.98
N ILE A 128 6.94 6.08 -9.59
CA ILE A 128 8.24 6.01 -8.91
C ILE A 128 8.31 7.11 -7.83
N GLY A 129 8.77 6.74 -6.65
CA GLY A 129 8.85 7.62 -5.49
C GLY A 129 7.56 7.69 -4.66
N THR A 130 6.47 7.06 -5.10
CA THR A 130 5.22 6.98 -4.32
C THR A 130 5.47 6.25 -3.00
N LYS A 131 5.10 6.90 -1.90
CA LYS A 131 5.20 6.34 -0.55
C LYS A 131 3.88 5.70 -0.14
N CYS A 132 3.99 4.51 0.46
CA CYS A 132 2.87 3.73 0.94
C CYS A 132 3.08 3.31 2.38
N THR A 133 1.98 3.14 3.11
CA THR A 133 1.95 2.48 4.41
C THR A 133 1.27 1.14 4.23
N THR A 134 1.89 0.07 4.73
CA THR A 134 1.38 -1.29 4.61
C THR A 134 1.04 -1.84 5.98
N SER A 135 -0.19 -2.26 6.17
CA SER A 135 -0.60 -3.10 7.30
C SER A 135 -0.49 -4.56 6.90
N VAL A 136 0.19 -5.36 7.71
CA VAL A 136 0.38 -6.80 7.46
C VAL A 136 -0.04 -7.64 8.64
N ARG A 137 -0.56 -8.84 8.35
CA ARG A 137 -0.86 -9.87 9.32
C ARG A 137 -0.53 -11.25 8.76
N TYR A 138 0.19 -12.05 9.56
CA TYR A 138 0.49 -13.44 9.26
C TYR A 138 -0.49 -14.36 9.99
N LEU A 139 -0.89 -15.42 9.32
CA LEU A 139 -1.64 -16.53 9.89
C LEU A 139 -1.02 -17.83 9.36
N ASN A 140 -0.21 -18.48 10.19
CA ASN A 140 0.63 -19.61 9.79
C ASN A 140 1.59 -19.19 8.65
N ASP A 141 1.48 -19.84 7.49
CA ASP A 141 2.25 -19.55 6.27
C ASP A 141 1.59 -18.52 5.34
N ALA A 142 0.39 -18.07 5.68
CA ALA A 142 -0.33 -17.06 4.89
C ALA A 142 -0.07 -15.64 5.41
N ILE A 143 0.05 -14.69 4.52
CA ILE A 143 0.10 -13.26 4.81
C ILE A 143 -1.06 -12.54 4.13
N PHE A 144 -1.63 -11.60 4.86
CA PHE A 144 -2.64 -10.65 4.38
C PHE A 144 -2.10 -9.24 4.57
N GLY A 145 -2.24 -8.42 3.57
CA GLY A 145 -1.76 -7.05 3.68
C GLY A 145 -2.57 -6.05 2.88
N ILE A 146 -2.53 -4.81 3.36
CA ILE A 146 -3.16 -3.66 2.71
C ILE A 146 -2.11 -2.56 2.59
N ASN A 147 -1.79 -2.19 1.36
CA ASN A 147 -0.99 -1.03 1.04
C ASN A 147 -1.89 0.18 0.82
N LYS A 148 -1.58 1.28 1.46
CA LYS A 148 -2.24 2.57 1.27
C LYS A 148 -1.22 3.60 0.79
N CYS A 149 -1.41 4.10 -0.44
CA CYS A 149 -0.48 5.01 -1.10
C CYS A 149 -1.17 6.33 -1.47
N LYS A 150 -0.43 7.43 -1.36
CA LYS A 150 -0.88 8.74 -1.85
C LYS A 150 -0.36 8.95 -3.27
N LEU A 151 -1.28 9.03 -4.23
CA LEU A 151 -0.94 9.20 -5.65
C LEU A 151 -1.11 10.65 -6.10
N SER A 152 -0.30 11.04 -7.10
CA SER A 152 -0.57 12.21 -7.93
C SER A 152 -1.77 11.96 -8.86
N GLU A 153 -2.37 13.02 -9.38
CA GLU A 153 -3.48 12.91 -10.35
C GLU A 153 -3.04 12.18 -11.63
N THR A 154 -1.81 12.39 -12.08
CA THR A 154 -1.23 11.67 -13.23
C THR A 154 -1.17 10.17 -12.97
N SER A 155 -0.68 9.77 -11.79
CA SER A 155 -0.58 8.36 -11.39
C SER A 155 -1.95 7.68 -11.30
N LYS A 156 -2.98 8.40 -10.82
CA LYS A 156 -4.36 7.89 -10.76
C LYS A 156 -4.91 7.57 -12.15
N LYS A 157 -4.70 8.46 -13.12
CA LYS A 157 -5.15 8.24 -14.52
C LYS A 157 -4.54 6.96 -15.08
N ILE A 158 -3.23 6.77 -14.90
CA ILE A 158 -2.52 5.60 -15.40
C ILE A 158 -3.09 4.30 -14.84
N LEU A 159 -3.45 4.27 -13.56
CA LEU A 159 -4.02 3.08 -12.92
C LEU A 159 -5.46 2.80 -13.33
N ASN A 160 -6.25 3.82 -13.68
CA ASN A 160 -7.58 3.64 -14.26
C ASN A 160 -7.52 3.00 -15.66
N ASP A 161 -6.43 3.20 -16.40
CA ASP A 161 -6.25 2.74 -17.78
C ASP A 161 -5.53 1.37 -17.87
N VAL A 162 -5.48 0.60 -16.78
CA VAL A 162 -4.84 -0.73 -16.74
C VAL A 162 -5.70 -1.80 -17.39
N ASN A 163 -7.04 -1.68 -17.28
CA ASN A 163 -8.03 -2.62 -17.82
C ASN A 163 -8.45 -2.30 -19.25
#